data_9f7e3dd193f64de0baa58aa1a24a9843
#
_entry.id   9f7e3dd193f64de0baa58aa1a24a9843
#
_cell.length_a   1.000
_cell.length_b   1.000
_cell.length_c   1.000
_cell.angle_alpha   90.00
_cell.angle_beta   90.00
_cell.angle_gamma   90.00
#
_symmetry.space_group_name_H-M   'P 1'
#
loop_
_entity.id
_entity.type
_entity.pdbx_description
1 polymer ?
#
loop_
_entity_poly.entity_id
_entity_poly.type
_entity_poly.pdbx_seq_one_letter_code
_entity_poly.pdbx_strand_id
1 'polypeptide(L)' 'PVEKGAITLGYGDQPHPVFRTLTVHNSGIEISTESGSTARAVFAGEVTQVQQLTPLKKAVAVKHGDYFTIYQ' A
#
# COMPACT_ATOMS: atom_id res chain seq x y z
N PRO A 1 -0.27 -3.92 -8.45
CA PRO A 1 -0.13 -2.49 -8.24
C PRO A 1 1.15 -1.88 -8.79
N VAL A 2 2.22 -2.65 -8.88
CA VAL A 2 3.47 -2.21 -9.48
C VAL A 2 3.95 -3.23 -10.49
N GLU A 3 4.66 -2.77 -11.51
CA GLU A 3 5.18 -3.65 -12.55
C GLU A 3 6.30 -4.54 -12.02
N LYS A 4 7.21 -3.95 -11.25
CA LYS A 4 8.32 -4.67 -10.60
C LYS A 4 8.44 -4.21 -9.16
N GLY A 5 8.45 -5.16 -8.26
CA GLY A 5 8.62 -4.87 -6.85
C GLY A 5 8.71 -6.13 -6.03
N ALA A 6 9.03 -5.97 -4.78
CA ALA A 6 9.10 -7.06 -3.81
C ALA A 6 8.24 -6.71 -2.60
N ILE A 7 7.45 -7.67 -2.14
CA ILE A 7 6.66 -7.49 -0.91
C ILE A 7 7.62 -7.49 0.27
N THR A 8 7.70 -6.36 0.96
CA THR A 8 8.58 -6.17 2.12
C THR A 8 7.86 -6.34 3.44
N LEU A 9 6.52 -6.19 3.44
CA LEU A 9 5.68 -6.47 4.60
C LEU A 9 4.35 -7.04 4.13
N GLY A 10 4.03 -8.24 4.59
CA GLY A 10 2.79 -8.92 4.25
C GLY A 10 1.59 -8.40 5.03
N TYR A 11 0.41 -8.86 4.65
CA TYR A 11 -0.84 -8.53 5.33
C TYR A 11 -0.95 -9.25 6.66
N GLY A 12 -1.57 -8.58 7.63
CA GLY A 12 -1.90 -9.16 8.92
C GLY A 12 -0.78 -8.99 9.96
N ASP A 13 -0.75 -9.87 10.93
CA ASP A 13 0.24 -9.84 11.99
C ASP A 13 1.56 -10.39 11.50
N GLN A 14 2.62 -9.62 11.65
CA GLN A 14 3.95 -9.95 11.19
C GLN A 14 4.95 -9.79 12.33
N PRO A 15 6.00 -10.63 12.39
CA PRO A 15 7.10 -10.38 13.32
C PRO A 15 7.78 -9.04 13.00
N HIS A 16 8.12 -8.29 14.03
CA HIS A 16 8.89 -7.07 13.84
C HIS A 16 10.26 -7.43 13.23
N PRO A 17 10.74 -6.69 12.22
CA PRO A 17 11.97 -7.07 11.51
C PRO A 17 13.23 -7.03 12.37
N VAL A 18 13.26 -6.23 13.43
CA VAL A 18 14.39 -6.11 14.35
C VAL A 18 14.10 -6.83 15.66
N PHE A 19 12.98 -6.54 16.30
CA PHE A 19 12.56 -7.14 17.56
C PHE A 19 11.57 -8.27 17.30
N ARG A 20 12.07 -9.45 16.97
CA ARG A 20 11.27 -10.55 16.45
C ARG A 20 10.24 -11.12 17.43
N THR A 21 10.36 -10.78 18.71
CA THR A 21 9.38 -11.14 19.73
C THR A 21 8.16 -10.22 19.73
N LEU A 22 8.24 -9.09 19.04
CA LEU A 22 7.13 -8.16 18.87
C LEU A 22 6.36 -8.46 17.59
N THR A 23 5.05 -8.26 17.63
CA THR A 23 4.17 -8.41 16.47
C THR A 23 3.80 -7.04 15.93
N VAL A 24 3.90 -6.88 14.62
CA VAL A 24 3.44 -5.70 13.89
C VAL A 24 2.20 -6.07 13.10
N HIS A 25 1.10 -5.34 13.29
CA HIS A 25 -0.09 -5.52 12.48
C HIS A 25 -0.03 -4.65 11.24
N ASN A 26 -0.23 -5.26 10.08
CA ASN A 26 -0.28 -4.58 8.79
C ASN A 26 -1.63 -4.85 8.12
N SER A 27 -2.41 -3.81 7.89
CA SER A 27 -3.74 -3.91 7.25
C SER A 27 -3.69 -3.85 5.73
N GLY A 28 -2.52 -3.95 5.15
CA GLY A 28 -2.30 -4.02 3.71
C GLY A 28 -1.02 -4.79 3.43
N ILE A 29 -0.42 -4.54 2.29
CA ILE A 29 0.91 -5.02 1.97
C ILE A 29 1.82 -3.85 1.63
N GLU A 30 3.10 -3.98 1.89
CA GLU A 30 4.10 -3.03 1.45
C GLU A 30 4.93 -3.65 0.34
N ILE A 31 5.12 -2.90 -0.73
CA ILE A 31 5.87 -3.33 -1.89
C ILE A 31 7.01 -2.34 -2.10
N SER A 32 8.24 -2.84 -2.03
CA SER A 32 9.42 -2.05 -2.37
C SER A 32 9.61 -2.05 -3.88
N THR A 33 9.88 -0.88 -4.44
CA THR A 33 10.09 -0.71 -5.87
C THR A 33 11.14 0.37 -6.09
N GLU A 34 11.64 0.47 -7.32
CA GLU A 34 12.62 1.48 -7.66
C GLU A 34 12.02 2.88 -7.63
N SER A 35 12.84 3.88 -7.29
CA SER A 35 12.44 5.28 -7.32
C SER A 35 11.94 5.66 -8.71
N GLY A 36 10.84 6.40 -8.76
CA GLY A 36 10.22 6.83 -10.01
C GLY A 36 9.26 5.81 -10.63
N SER A 37 9.10 4.64 -10.02
CA SER A 37 8.12 3.66 -10.47
C SER A 37 6.70 4.17 -10.25
N THR A 38 5.78 3.70 -11.09
CA THR A 38 4.36 4.04 -10.96
C THR A 38 3.59 2.93 -10.27
N ALA A 39 2.63 3.33 -9.46
CA ALA A 39 1.65 2.41 -8.89
C ALA A 39 0.41 2.38 -9.79
N ARG A 40 -0.17 1.20 -9.96
CA ARG A 40 -1.38 1.02 -10.76
C ARG A 40 -2.48 0.43 -9.91
N ALA A 41 -3.72 0.82 -10.20
CA ALA A 41 -4.88 0.22 -9.54
C ALA A 41 -4.95 -1.28 -9.86
N VAL A 42 -5.31 -2.08 -8.87
CA VAL A 42 -5.45 -3.54 -9.03
C VAL A 42 -6.57 -3.91 -10.01
N PHE A 43 -7.62 -3.07 -10.08
CA PHE A 43 -8.73 -3.20 -11.01
C PHE A 43 -9.18 -1.83 -11.49
N ALA A 44 -9.97 -1.81 -12.54
CA ALA A 44 -10.65 -0.60 -12.99
C ALA A 44 -11.54 -0.06 -11.86
N GLY A 45 -11.58 1.25 -11.71
CA GLY A 45 -12.36 1.91 -10.70
C GLY A 45 -12.31 3.42 -10.87
N GLU A 46 -12.84 4.11 -9.89
CA GLU A 46 -12.90 5.57 -9.88
C GLU A 46 -12.08 6.12 -8.72
N VAL A 47 -11.19 7.07 -9.02
CA VAL A 47 -10.47 7.78 -7.96
C VAL A 47 -11.46 8.70 -7.25
N THR A 48 -11.71 8.42 -5.98
CA THR A 48 -12.66 9.20 -5.19
C THR A 48 -12.01 10.19 -4.26
N GLN A 49 -10.74 9.96 -3.91
CA GLN A 49 -10.01 10.85 -3.02
C GLN A 49 -8.51 10.75 -3.26
N VAL A 50 -7.85 11.90 -3.24
CA VAL A 50 -6.39 12.01 -3.18
C VAL A 50 -6.08 12.88 -1.98
N GLN A 51 -5.32 12.36 -1.03
CA GLN A 51 -5.02 13.06 0.20
C GLN A 51 -3.51 13.14 0.45
N GLN A 52 -3.06 14.32 0.80
CA GLN A 52 -1.69 14.51 1.27
C GLN A 52 -1.63 14.14 2.75
N LEU A 53 -0.91 13.09 3.10
CA LEU A 53 -0.78 12.63 4.49
C LEU A 53 0.34 13.34 5.21
N THR A 54 1.50 13.43 4.55
CA THR A 54 2.68 14.15 5.03
C THR A 54 3.32 14.84 3.84
N PRO A 55 4.34 15.69 4.04
CA PRO A 55 5.04 16.28 2.89
C PRO A 55 5.62 15.26 1.90
N LEU A 56 5.85 14.01 2.36
CA LEU A 56 6.45 12.96 1.54
C LEU A 56 5.47 11.82 1.18
N LYS A 57 4.24 11.86 1.70
CA LYS A 57 3.30 10.76 1.52
C LYS A 57 1.93 11.24 1.06
N LYS A 58 1.39 10.54 0.09
CA LYS A 58 0.01 10.72 -0.38
C LYS A 58 -0.74 9.40 -0.28
N ALA A 59 -2.06 9.49 -0.18
CA ALA A 59 -2.95 8.34 -0.29
C ALA A 59 -3.95 8.57 -1.39
N VAL A 60 -4.22 7.54 -2.16
CA VAL A 60 -5.23 7.55 -3.24
C VAL A 60 -6.24 6.47 -2.94
N ALA A 61 -7.51 6.83 -2.88
CA ALA A 61 -8.62 5.89 -2.74
C ALA A 61 -9.28 5.67 -4.10
N VAL A 62 -9.46 4.41 -4.45
CA VAL A 62 -10.11 3.98 -5.69
C VAL A 62 -11.34 3.17 -5.33
N LYS A 63 -12.48 3.57 -5.86
CA LYS A 63 -13.76 2.86 -5.67
C LYS A 63 -13.97 1.86 -6.80
N HIS A 64 -14.24 0.62 -6.44
CA HIS A 64 -14.48 -0.50 -7.35
C HIS A 64 -15.91 -1.04 -7.16
N GLY A 65 -16.92 -0.21 -7.37
CA GLY A 65 -18.29 -0.60 -7.08
C GLY A 65 -18.59 -0.53 -5.58
N ASP A 66 -18.63 -1.67 -4.90
CA ASP A 66 -19.00 -1.75 -3.48
C ASP A 66 -17.81 -1.88 -2.53
N TYR A 67 -16.58 -1.79 -3.03
CA TYR A 67 -15.39 -1.79 -2.19
C TYR A 67 -14.37 -0.75 -2.67
N PHE A 68 -13.37 -0.49 -1.81
CA PHE A 68 -12.31 0.47 -2.09
C PHE A 68 -10.94 -0.19 -1.96
N THR A 69 -9.99 0.33 -2.71
CA THR A 69 -8.56 0.08 -2.48
C THR A 69 -7.87 1.40 -2.17
N ILE A 70 -6.86 1.35 -1.30
CA ILE A 70 -6.12 2.54 -0.89
C ILE A 70 -4.65 2.31 -1.17
N TYR A 71 -4.03 3.27 -1.82
CA TYR A 71 -2.62 3.25 -2.20
C TYR A 71 -1.92 4.41 -1.51
N GLN A 72 -0.86 4.09 -0.79
CA GLN A 72 -0.06 5.06 -0.06
C GLN A 72 1.38 5.12 -0.55
#